data_5fd05d9d282eacd77d301914f52de4bc
#
_entry.id   5fd05d9d282eacd77d301914f52de4bc
#
_cell.length_a   1.000
_cell.length_b   1.000
_cell.length_c   1.000
_cell.angle_alpha   90.00
_cell.angle_beta   90.00
_cell.angle_gamma   90.00
#
_symmetry.space_group_name_H-M   'P 1'
#
loop_
_entity.id
_entity.type
_entity.pdbx_description
1 polymer ?
#
loop_
_entity_poly.entity_id
_entity_poly.type
_entity_poly.pdbx_seq_one_letter_code
_entity_poly.pdbx_strand_id
1 'polypeptide(L)'
;LRQVAIVILAAGQGTRMKSDLHKVLHPIAGRPMLLHLLASAAEISPAHIVVIAGAQREQIEAAVEPLGVQVVVQTEQLGTGHAVLQAKEALADFDGDVLILYGDVPLVRAGTMERMLERLRDKDAPPAVVLGFRPADPAAYGRIVSDDNRTIAKMVEFKDATPAERRVNLCNSGLMAVKSSDLFTLLAQVGNDNAAAEYYLPDIVMHALDRGRVSAFIETAAAEVAGVNSRAELAAVEAYWQAARRIEVMTSGATLIVPETVWFAWDTQVGRDVVLEPNIYFGPGVTLADKVTIRAFSHLEGATIGKGAEVGPFARLRPGTVLGEKAKVGNFVEIKKTT
;
A
#
# COMPACT_ATOMS: atom_id res chain seq x y z
N LEU A 1 -1.19 1.60 -25.91
CA LEU A 1 -1.77 1.42 -24.57
C LEU A 1 -2.30 2.76 -24.09
N ARG A 2 -3.49 2.77 -23.48
CA ARG A 2 -4.05 3.98 -22.89
C ARG A 2 -3.18 4.41 -21.73
N GLN A 3 -2.90 5.71 -21.58
CA GLN A 3 -2.11 6.23 -20.46
C GLN A 3 -2.84 6.03 -19.14
N VAL A 4 -2.09 5.99 -18.05
CA VAL A 4 -2.61 5.82 -16.69
C VAL A 4 -2.19 7.01 -15.84
N ALA A 5 -3.14 7.58 -15.09
CA ALA A 5 -2.85 8.49 -14.01
C ALA A 5 -3.23 7.82 -12.67
N ILE A 6 -2.53 8.16 -11.61
CA ILE A 6 -2.80 7.66 -10.27
C ILE A 6 -3.09 8.83 -9.33
N VAL A 7 -4.20 8.77 -8.63
CA VAL A 7 -4.58 9.70 -7.56
C VAL A 7 -4.52 8.97 -6.24
N ILE A 8 -3.66 9.42 -5.32
CA ILE A 8 -3.48 8.81 -4.00
C ILE A 8 -4.07 9.73 -2.93
N LEU A 9 -5.07 9.23 -2.20
CA LEU A 9 -5.70 9.97 -1.12
C LEU A 9 -4.90 9.84 0.18
N ALA A 10 -4.32 10.93 0.65
CA ALA A 10 -3.51 11.03 1.84
C ALA A 10 -3.90 12.23 2.75
N ALA A 11 -5.12 12.77 2.60
CA ALA A 11 -5.56 13.97 3.33
C ALA A 11 -6.12 13.69 4.74
N GLY A 12 -6.29 12.43 5.13
CA GLY A 12 -6.88 12.05 6.42
C GLY A 12 -6.00 12.40 7.61
N GLN A 13 -6.56 13.00 8.67
CA GLN A 13 -5.83 13.46 9.86
C GLN A 13 -5.21 12.34 10.72
N GLY A 14 -5.71 11.10 10.64
CA GLY A 14 -5.15 9.96 11.35
C GLY A 14 -5.16 10.08 12.89
N THR A 15 -6.13 10.75 13.48
CA THR A 15 -6.22 11.04 14.92
C THR A 15 -6.08 9.80 15.83
N ARG A 16 -6.52 8.63 15.34
CA ARG A 16 -6.40 7.33 16.05
C ARG A 16 -4.95 6.85 16.19
N MET A 17 -4.02 7.37 15.39
CA MET A 17 -2.58 7.05 15.50
C MET A 17 -1.93 7.70 16.72
N LYS A 18 -2.53 8.75 17.28
CA LYS A 18 -2.00 9.51 18.44
C LYS A 18 -0.52 9.87 18.24
N SER A 19 -0.21 10.56 17.14
CA SER A 19 1.15 10.86 16.70
C SER A 19 1.22 12.22 16.00
N ASP A 20 2.36 12.89 16.15
CA ASP A 20 2.70 14.09 15.40
C ASP A 20 3.16 13.76 13.96
N LEU A 21 3.54 12.48 13.72
CA LEU A 21 3.84 12.00 12.39
C LEU A 21 2.54 11.73 11.63
N HIS A 22 2.46 12.23 10.39
CA HIS A 22 1.31 11.97 9.53
C HIS A 22 1.04 10.47 9.36
N LYS A 23 -0.24 10.07 9.37
CA LYS A 23 -0.66 8.66 9.36
C LYS A 23 0.05 7.82 8.30
N VAL A 24 0.08 8.28 7.06
CA VAL A 24 0.64 7.53 5.92
C VAL A 24 2.18 7.47 5.92
N LEU A 25 2.83 8.20 6.81
CA LEU A 25 4.29 8.20 6.96
C LEU A 25 4.79 7.24 8.03
N HIS A 26 3.90 6.59 8.78
CA HIS A 26 4.32 5.53 9.70
C HIS A 26 4.94 4.37 8.91
N PRO A 27 6.10 3.86 9.38
CA PRO A 27 6.84 2.87 8.62
C PRO A 27 6.25 1.46 8.73
N ILE A 28 6.38 0.71 7.65
CA ILE A 28 6.31 -0.75 7.57
C ILE A 28 7.66 -1.22 7.06
N ALA A 29 8.27 -2.18 7.72
CA ALA A 29 9.62 -2.65 7.39
C ALA A 29 10.66 -1.52 7.24
N GLY A 30 10.54 -0.44 8.03
CA GLY A 30 11.42 0.72 7.99
C GLY A 30 11.17 1.73 6.87
N ARG A 31 10.13 1.55 6.02
CA ARG A 31 9.75 2.46 4.95
C ARG A 31 8.35 3.03 5.17
N PRO A 32 8.10 4.35 5.01
CA PRO A 32 6.76 4.94 5.11
C PRO A 32 5.70 4.22 4.26
N MET A 33 4.49 4.04 4.78
CA MET A 33 3.38 3.39 4.08
C MET A 33 3.12 3.99 2.69
N LEU A 34 3.07 5.31 2.59
CA LEU A 34 2.87 6.01 1.32
C LEU A 34 3.96 5.65 0.30
N LEU A 35 5.22 5.49 0.73
CA LEU A 35 6.31 5.15 -0.16
C LEU A 35 6.28 3.68 -0.63
N HIS A 36 5.70 2.77 0.16
CA HIS A 36 5.41 1.40 -0.31
C HIS A 36 4.41 1.44 -1.46
N LEU A 37 3.29 2.16 -1.27
CA LEU A 37 2.27 2.29 -2.30
C LEU A 37 2.81 2.97 -3.57
N LEU A 38 3.58 4.06 -3.42
CA LEU A 38 4.20 4.76 -4.54
C LEU A 38 5.17 3.87 -5.32
N ALA A 39 5.90 2.98 -4.64
CA ALA A 39 6.78 2.03 -5.32
C ALA A 39 5.99 1.04 -6.18
N SER A 40 4.93 0.42 -5.64
CA SER A 40 4.04 -0.46 -6.41
C SER A 40 3.36 0.30 -7.57
N ALA A 41 2.95 1.54 -7.34
CA ALA A 41 2.34 2.40 -8.34
C ALA A 41 3.31 2.74 -9.50
N ALA A 42 4.59 2.95 -9.21
CA ALA A 42 5.60 3.23 -10.22
C ALA A 42 5.87 2.05 -11.17
N GLU A 43 5.67 0.81 -10.71
CA GLU A 43 5.89 -0.40 -11.53
C GLU A 43 4.99 -0.45 -12.78
N ILE A 44 3.77 0.13 -12.71
CA ILE A 44 2.86 0.22 -13.88
C ILE A 44 3.17 1.40 -14.81
N SER A 45 4.25 2.14 -14.57
CA SER A 45 4.73 3.26 -15.39
C SER A 45 3.63 4.31 -15.70
N PRO A 46 2.98 4.90 -14.69
CA PRO A 46 1.92 5.89 -14.90
C PRO A 46 2.47 7.18 -15.50
N ALA A 47 1.65 7.87 -16.32
CA ALA A 47 2.00 9.18 -16.86
C ALA A 47 1.97 10.29 -15.79
N HIS A 48 1.06 10.15 -14.82
CA HIS A 48 0.92 11.10 -13.71
C HIS A 48 0.69 10.37 -12.41
N ILE A 49 1.31 10.85 -11.32
CA ILE A 49 0.96 10.49 -9.94
C ILE A 49 0.66 11.78 -9.18
N VAL A 50 -0.55 11.87 -8.62
CA VAL A 50 -1.03 13.00 -7.84
C VAL A 50 -1.36 12.52 -6.43
N VAL A 51 -0.72 13.08 -5.43
CA VAL A 51 -1.01 12.80 -4.02
C VAL A 51 -1.88 13.93 -3.45
N ILE A 52 -3.03 13.57 -2.92
CA ILE A 52 -3.94 14.53 -2.26
C ILE A 52 -3.58 14.58 -0.79
N ALA A 53 -2.98 15.68 -0.37
CA ALA A 53 -2.60 15.94 1.02
C ALA A 53 -3.61 16.87 1.71
N GLY A 54 -3.68 16.81 3.03
CA GLY A 54 -4.52 17.67 3.87
C GLY A 54 -3.70 18.42 4.92
N ALA A 55 -4.15 18.34 6.17
CA ALA A 55 -3.37 18.84 7.30
C ALA A 55 -1.98 18.16 7.35
N GLN A 56 -0.96 18.90 7.79
CA GLN A 56 0.45 18.42 7.85
C GLN A 56 1.02 18.05 6.46
N ARG A 57 0.55 18.71 5.39
CA ARG A 57 0.99 18.47 4.01
C ARG A 57 2.52 18.54 3.86
N GLU A 58 3.18 19.39 4.61
CA GLU A 58 4.63 19.62 4.56
C GLU A 58 5.41 18.31 4.82
N GLN A 59 4.89 17.45 5.68
CA GLN A 59 5.50 16.13 5.93
C GLN A 59 5.38 15.21 4.70
N ILE A 60 4.23 15.25 4.02
CA ILE A 60 4.00 14.45 2.80
C ILE A 60 4.85 14.99 1.66
N GLU A 61 4.85 16.32 1.45
CA GLU A 61 5.66 16.99 0.43
C GLU A 61 7.14 16.61 0.58
N ALA A 62 7.70 16.74 1.79
CA ALA A 62 9.09 16.36 2.06
C ALA A 62 9.37 14.86 1.80
N ALA A 63 8.42 13.97 2.09
CA ALA A 63 8.59 12.54 1.89
C ALA A 63 8.56 12.13 0.40
N VAL A 64 7.78 12.84 -0.45
CA VAL A 64 7.62 12.50 -1.87
C VAL A 64 8.46 13.37 -2.81
N GLU A 65 9.06 14.46 -2.33
CA GLU A 65 9.92 15.35 -3.12
C GLU A 65 10.98 14.60 -3.94
N PRO A 66 11.73 13.62 -3.38
CA PRO A 66 12.73 12.90 -4.15
C PRO A 66 12.18 12.08 -5.32
N LEU A 67 10.87 11.82 -5.34
CA LEU A 67 10.19 11.03 -6.36
C LEU A 67 9.58 11.90 -7.47
N GLY A 68 9.59 13.22 -7.34
CA GLY A 68 9.00 14.14 -8.30
C GLY A 68 7.48 14.01 -8.43
N VAL A 69 6.80 13.55 -7.38
CA VAL A 69 5.34 13.34 -7.36
C VAL A 69 4.63 14.66 -7.09
N GLN A 70 3.58 14.94 -7.86
CA GLN A 70 2.77 16.14 -7.66
C GLN A 70 1.90 16.01 -6.40
N VAL A 71 1.95 17.03 -5.52
CA VAL A 71 1.08 17.11 -4.34
C VAL A 71 0.02 18.19 -4.56
N VAL A 72 -1.23 17.85 -4.30
CA VAL A 72 -2.38 18.76 -4.34
C VAL A 72 -3.07 18.79 -2.99
N VAL A 73 -3.55 19.95 -2.56
CA VAL A 73 -4.06 20.14 -1.21
C VAL A 73 -5.57 20.09 -1.17
N GLN A 74 -6.11 19.26 -0.30
CA GLN A 74 -7.49 19.28 0.15
C GLN A 74 -7.58 20.15 1.42
N THR A 75 -8.08 21.36 1.30
CA THR A 75 -8.17 22.31 2.44
C THR A 75 -9.27 21.94 3.42
N GLU A 76 -10.42 21.47 2.93
CA GLU A 76 -11.56 21.05 3.72
C GLU A 76 -11.79 19.56 3.53
N GLN A 77 -11.89 18.80 4.63
CA GLN A 77 -12.04 17.34 4.57
C GLN A 77 -13.53 16.96 4.47
N LEU A 78 -14.10 17.14 3.29
CA LEU A 78 -15.51 16.90 3.01
C LEU A 78 -15.80 15.52 2.41
N GLY A 79 -14.88 14.58 2.55
CA GLY A 79 -15.04 13.21 2.09
C GLY A 79 -14.11 12.83 0.92
N THR A 80 -14.18 11.55 0.52
CA THR A 80 -13.26 10.95 -0.47
C THR A 80 -13.53 11.44 -1.91
N GLY A 81 -14.77 11.68 -2.28
CA GLY A 81 -15.13 12.28 -3.57
C GLY A 81 -14.61 13.70 -3.70
N HIS A 82 -14.74 14.50 -2.62
CA HIS A 82 -14.18 15.85 -2.57
C HIS A 82 -12.62 15.82 -2.67
N ALA A 83 -11.97 14.84 -2.06
CA ALA A 83 -10.53 14.69 -2.17
C ALA A 83 -10.09 14.42 -3.62
N VAL A 84 -10.73 13.48 -4.32
CA VAL A 84 -10.43 13.18 -5.73
C VAL A 84 -10.70 14.39 -6.63
N LEU A 85 -11.70 15.19 -6.33
CA LEU A 85 -12.03 16.40 -7.10
C LEU A 85 -10.88 17.42 -7.10
N GLN A 86 -10.03 17.44 -6.07
CA GLN A 86 -8.85 18.32 -6.03
C GLN A 86 -7.81 17.97 -7.12
N ALA A 87 -7.81 16.74 -7.65
CA ALA A 87 -6.93 16.36 -8.75
C ALA A 87 -7.38 16.90 -10.11
N LYS A 88 -8.56 17.56 -10.21
CA LYS A 88 -9.15 17.96 -11.49
C LYS A 88 -8.25 18.84 -12.34
N GLU A 89 -7.62 19.85 -11.74
CA GLU A 89 -6.70 20.75 -12.45
C GLU A 89 -5.41 20.04 -12.88
N ALA A 90 -4.86 19.19 -12.01
CA ALA A 90 -3.66 18.41 -12.30
C ALA A 90 -3.87 17.39 -13.43
N LEU A 91 -5.11 17.01 -13.70
CA LEU A 91 -5.50 16.04 -14.74
C LEU A 91 -6.36 16.68 -15.86
N ALA A 92 -6.38 18.01 -16.01
CA ALA A 92 -7.27 18.71 -16.93
C ALA A 92 -7.10 18.25 -18.39
N ASP A 93 -5.87 18.04 -18.84
CA ASP A 93 -5.54 17.62 -20.20
C ASP A 93 -5.25 16.12 -20.34
N PHE A 94 -5.51 15.35 -19.27
CA PHE A 94 -5.24 13.92 -19.26
C PHE A 94 -6.40 13.12 -19.86
N ASP A 95 -6.14 12.40 -20.96
CA ASP A 95 -7.06 11.42 -21.55
C ASP A 95 -6.52 9.99 -21.35
N GLY A 96 -7.07 9.27 -20.39
CA GLY A 96 -6.61 7.95 -20.04
C GLY A 96 -7.47 7.27 -18.98
N ASP A 97 -6.86 6.35 -18.28
CA ASP A 97 -7.47 5.65 -17.15
C ASP A 97 -6.89 6.18 -15.83
N VAL A 98 -7.72 6.40 -14.85
CA VAL A 98 -7.33 6.93 -13.54
C VAL A 98 -7.51 5.84 -12.49
N LEU A 99 -6.43 5.50 -11.79
CA LEU A 99 -6.48 4.69 -10.57
C LEU A 99 -6.57 5.61 -9.36
N ILE A 100 -7.52 5.34 -8.48
CA ILE A 100 -7.70 6.04 -7.22
C ILE A 100 -7.31 5.07 -6.11
N LEU A 101 -6.28 5.44 -5.35
CA LEU A 101 -5.67 4.64 -4.29
C LEU A 101 -5.69 5.40 -2.97
N TYR A 102 -5.51 4.68 -1.86
CA TYR A 102 -5.46 5.26 -0.51
C TYR A 102 -4.08 5.10 0.09
N GLY A 103 -3.47 6.18 0.53
CA GLY A 103 -2.11 6.21 1.09
C GLY A 103 -1.92 5.37 2.36
N ASP A 104 -3.01 5.01 3.02
CA ASP A 104 -3.04 4.12 4.18
C ASP A 104 -3.34 2.65 3.85
N VAL A 105 -3.35 2.29 2.55
CA VAL A 105 -3.46 0.90 2.06
C VAL A 105 -2.15 0.53 1.33
N PRO A 106 -1.08 0.26 2.07
CA PRO A 106 0.28 0.24 1.53
C PRO A 106 0.66 -1.02 0.76
N LEU A 107 -0.11 -2.12 0.88
CA LEU A 107 0.28 -3.43 0.35
C LEU A 107 -0.33 -3.76 -1.01
N VAL A 108 -0.99 -2.81 -1.67
CA VAL A 108 -1.57 -3.01 -3.01
C VAL A 108 -0.46 -3.23 -4.02
N ARG A 109 -0.58 -4.32 -4.77
CA ARG A 109 0.44 -4.75 -5.74
C ARG A 109 0.18 -4.17 -7.13
N ALA A 110 1.24 -3.95 -7.88
CA ALA A 110 1.17 -3.53 -9.28
C ALA A 110 0.27 -4.46 -10.12
N GLY A 111 0.42 -5.79 -10.00
CA GLY A 111 -0.41 -6.74 -10.72
C GLY A 111 -1.91 -6.66 -10.39
N THR A 112 -2.30 -6.19 -9.20
CA THR A 112 -3.72 -5.94 -8.89
C THR A 112 -4.20 -4.66 -9.55
N MET A 113 -3.37 -3.60 -9.58
CA MET A 113 -3.66 -2.36 -10.32
C MET A 113 -3.83 -2.65 -11.83
N GLU A 114 -2.95 -3.46 -12.40
CA GLU A 114 -3.03 -3.90 -13.80
C GLU A 114 -4.34 -4.65 -14.09
N ARG A 115 -4.74 -5.60 -13.24
CA ARG A 115 -6.04 -6.31 -13.38
C ARG A 115 -7.25 -5.37 -13.31
N MET A 116 -7.20 -4.32 -12.47
CA MET A 116 -8.25 -3.30 -12.43
C MET A 116 -8.33 -2.54 -13.77
N LEU A 117 -7.18 -2.14 -14.31
CA LEU A 117 -7.09 -1.45 -15.60
C LEU A 117 -7.51 -2.36 -16.77
N GLU A 118 -7.11 -3.61 -16.76
CA GLU A 118 -7.53 -4.61 -17.75
C GLU A 118 -9.06 -4.75 -17.74
N ARG A 119 -9.67 -4.92 -16.56
CA ARG A 119 -11.13 -5.01 -16.42
C ARG A 119 -11.84 -3.73 -16.88
N LEU A 120 -11.27 -2.55 -16.62
CA LEU A 120 -11.82 -1.26 -17.08
C LEU A 120 -11.83 -1.15 -18.62
N ARG A 121 -10.89 -1.83 -19.28
CA ARG A 121 -10.68 -1.81 -20.74
C ARG A 121 -11.40 -2.94 -21.47
N ASP A 122 -12.11 -3.81 -20.76
CA ASP A 122 -12.88 -4.89 -21.36
C ASP A 122 -13.93 -4.38 -22.35
N LYS A 123 -14.44 -5.30 -23.18
CA LYS A 123 -15.39 -4.98 -24.28
C LYS A 123 -16.67 -4.32 -23.81
N ASP A 124 -17.16 -4.66 -22.62
CA ASP A 124 -18.33 -4.05 -22.00
C ASP A 124 -18.05 -2.63 -21.46
N ALA A 125 -16.79 -2.22 -21.44
CA ALA A 125 -16.32 -0.87 -21.13
C ALA A 125 -16.98 -0.26 -19.88
N PRO A 126 -16.90 -0.90 -18.70
CA PRO A 126 -17.54 -0.39 -17.50
C PRO A 126 -17.05 1.03 -17.19
N PRO A 127 -17.91 1.93 -16.65
CA PRO A 127 -17.51 3.29 -16.30
C PRO A 127 -16.49 3.33 -15.16
N ALA A 128 -16.61 2.38 -14.22
CA ALA A 128 -15.66 2.20 -13.11
C ALA A 128 -15.48 0.71 -12.80
N VAL A 129 -14.30 0.40 -12.24
CA VAL A 129 -13.97 -0.90 -11.63
C VAL A 129 -13.59 -0.69 -10.19
N VAL A 130 -14.30 -1.33 -9.27
CA VAL A 130 -14.05 -1.26 -7.84
C VAL A 130 -13.21 -2.47 -7.40
N LEU A 131 -12.23 -2.27 -6.55
CA LEU A 131 -11.50 -3.36 -5.92
C LEU A 131 -12.27 -3.83 -4.69
N GLY A 132 -12.84 -5.02 -4.78
CA GLY A 132 -13.55 -5.69 -3.70
C GLY A 132 -12.66 -6.69 -2.96
N PHE A 133 -13.10 -7.08 -1.78
CA PHE A 133 -12.45 -8.12 -0.97
C PHE A 133 -13.44 -8.74 0.02
N ARG A 134 -13.08 -9.93 0.53
CA ARG A 134 -13.88 -10.65 1.52
C ARG A 134 -13.08 -10.85 2.81
N PRO A 135 -13.20 -9.96 3.79
CA PRO A 135 -12.56 -10.14 5.09
C PRO A 135 -13.28 -11.23 5.92
N ALA A 136 -12.58 -11.75 6.93
CA ALA A 136 -13.19 -12.65 7.90
C ALA A 136 -14.30 -11.96 8.71
N ASP A 137 -14.10 -10.69 9.05
CA ASP A 137 -15.11 -9.80 9.63
C ASP A 137 -15.29 -8.57 8.73
N PRO A 138 -16.45 -8.40 8.08
CA PRO A 138 -16.77 -7.24 7.26
C PRO A 138 -16.83 -5.91 8.01
N ALA A 139 -16.95 -5.92 9.33
CA ALA A 139 -16.97 -4.74 10.19
C ALA A 139 -17.70 -3.52 9.56
N ALA A 140 -17.06 -2.36 9.61
CA ALA A 140 -17.59 -1.08 9.14
C ALA A 140 -17.25 -0.76 7.68
N TYR A 141 -16.77 -1.72 6.88
CA TYR A 141 -16.54 -1.48 5.46
C TYR A 141 -17.84 -1.24 4.69
N GLY A 142 -17.77 -0.45 3.62
CA GLY A 142 -18.86 -0.36 2.63
C GLY A 142 -19.09 -1.72 1.95
N ARG A 143 -20.28 -1.93 1.43
CA ARG A 143 -20.70 -3.19 0.79
C ARG A 143 -20.87 -3.02 -0.71
N ILE A 144 -20.46 -4.05 -1.43
CA ILE A 144 -20.74 -4.20 -2.85
C ILE A 144 -21.83 -5.27 -2.99
N VAL A 145 -23.00 -4.86 -3.41
CA VAL A 145 -24.07 -5.77 -3.79
C VAL A 145 -23.92 -6.04 -5.28
N SER A 146 -23.68 -7.27 -5.64
CA SER A 146 -23.37 -7.67 -7.01
C SER A 146 -24.33 -8.73 -7.53
N ASP A 147 -24.38 -8.86 -8.83
CA ASP A 147 -24.97 -9.98 -9.54
C ASP A 147 -23.89 -11.07 -9.85
N ASP A 148 -24.31 -12.17 -10.47
CA ASP A 148 -23.44 -13.29 -10.80
C ASP A 148 -22.42 -12.95 -11.91
N ASN A 149 -22.56 -11.82 -12.59
CA ASN A 149 -21.71 -11.40 -13.71
C ASN A 149 -20.55 -10.50 -13.31
N ARG A 150 -20.25 -10.35 -12.02
CA ARG A 150 -19.25 -9.42 -11.47
C ARG A 150 -19.55 -7.97 -11.83
N THR A 151 -20.81 -7.63 -11.97
CA THR A 151 -21.30 -6.25 -12.09
C THR A 151 -21.88 -5.77 -10.77
N ILE A 152 -21.89 -4.45 -10.58
CA ILE A 152 -22.31 -3.82 -9.33
C ILE A 152 -23.76 -3.39 -9.47
N ALA A 153 -24.65 -4.03 -8.71
CA ALA A 153 -26.05 -3.64 -8.61
C ALA A 153 -26.25 -2.48 -7.61
N LYS A 154 -25.46 -2.45 -6.52
CA LYS A 154 -25.50 -1.38 -5.52
C LYS A 154 -24.19 -1.29 -4.77
N MET A 155 -23.77 -0.08 -4.45
CA MET A 155 -22.75 0.20 -3.42
C MET A 155 -23.40 0.98 -2.28
N VAL A 156 -23.05 0.64 -1.05
CA VAL A 156 -23.61 1.30 0.14
C VAL A 156 -22.57 1.32 1.27
N GLU A 157 -22.39 2.49 1.88
CA GLU A 157 -21.56 2.62 3.06
C GLU A 157 -22.23 1.96 4.28
N PHE A 158 -21.45 1.46 5.21
CA PHE A 158 -21.95 0.68 6.36
C PHE A 158 -23.00 1.44 7.18
N LYS A 159 -22.81 2.75 7.36
CA LYS A 159 -23.72 3.59 8.14
C LYS A 159 -25.11 3.69 7.50
N ASP A 160 -25.16 3.69 6.17
CA ASP A 160 -26.37 3.84 5.36
C ASP A 160 -26.97 2.49 4.94
N ALA A 161 -26.27 1.37 5.23
CA ALA A 161 -26.65 0.02 4.82
C ALA A 161 -27.79 -0.54 5.68
N THR A 162 -28.77 -1.17 5.03
CA THR A 162 -29.82 -1.97 5.67
C THR A 162 -29.25 -3.21 6.36
N PRO A 163 -29.98 -3.84 7.30
CA PRO A 163 -29.54 -5.10 7.92
C PRO A 163 -29.26 -6.24 6.92
N ALA A 164 -29.98 -6.26 5.79
CA ALA A 164 -29.74 -7.25 4.73
C ALA A 164 -28.43 -6.97 3.99
N GLU A 165 -28.16 -5.73 3.64
CA GLU A 165 -26.92 -5.31 2.97
C GLU A 165 -25.70 -5.49 3.87
N ARG A 166 -25.81 -5.24 5.17
CA ARG A 166 -24.71 -5.49 6.14
C ARG A 166 -24.27 -6.96 6.20
N ARG A 167 -25.15 -7.91 5.82
CA ARG A 167 -24.80 -9.34 5.75
C ARG A 167 -24.01 -9.72 4.50
N VAL A 168 -23.95 -8.86 3.50
CA VAL A 168 -23.12 -9.07 2.31
C VAL A 168 -21.65 -9.07 2.75
N ASN A 169 -20.89 -10.12 2.39
CA ASN A 169 -19.49 -10.25 2.76
C ASN A 169 -18.51 -9.65 1.74
N LEU A 170 -19.00 -9.19 0.59
CA LEU A 170 -18.19 -8.48 -0.40
C LEU A 170 -18.07 -7.01 0.02
N CYS A 171 -16.87 -6.61 0.40
CA CYS A 171 -16.57 -5.29 0.91
C CYS A 171 -15.89 -4.41 -0.13
N ASN A 172 -16.12 -3.12 -0.06
CA ASN A 172 -15.44 -2.10 -0.84
C ASN A 172 -14.11 -1.74 -0.16
N SER A 173 -13.00 -1.85 -0.89
CA SER A 173 -11.69 -1.40 -0.40
C SER A 173 -11.50 0.12 -0.49
N GLY A 174 -12.35 0.81 -1.25
CA GLY A 174 -12.19 2.21 -1.62
C GLY A 174 -11.41 2.42 -2.91
N LEU A 175 -10.58 1.45 -3.34
CA LEU A 175 -9.76 1.58 -4.53
C LEU A 175 -10.59 1.40 -5.80
N MET A 176 -10.36 2.28 -6.79
CA MET A 176 -11.12 2.31 -8.03
C MET A 176 -10.24 2.57 -9.25
N ALA A 177 -10.65 2.02 -10.40
CA ALA A 177 -10.18 2.43 -11.72
C ALA A 177 -11.36 3.06 -12.47
N VAL A 178 -11.17 4.25 -13.05
CA VAL A 178 -12.24 5.03 -13.72
C VAL A 178 -11.63 5.68 -14.97
N LYS A 179 -12.40 5.82 -16.05
CA LYS A 179 -11.95 6.60 -17.22
C LYS A 179 -11.92 8.09 -16.86
N SER A 180 -10.87 8.80 -17.28
CA SER A 180 -10.74 10.24 -17.00
C SER A 180 -11.96 11.04 -17.51
N SER A 181 -12.49 10.67 -18.66
CA SER A 181 -13.70 11.28 -19.25
C SER A 181 -14.96 11.16 -18.40
N ASP A 182 -15.05 10.08 -17.61
CA ASP A 182 -16.21 9.81 -16.74
C ASP A 182 -16.01 10.39 -15.33
N LEU A 183 -14.79 10.34 -14.80
CA LEU A 183 -14.49 10.60 -13.40
C LEU A 183 -15.04 11.93 -12.90
N PHE A 184 -14.60 13.04 -13.49
CA PHE A 184 -15.02 14.36 -13.00
C PHE A 184 -16.47 14.71 -13.35
N THR A 185 -17.02 14.11 -14.39
CA THR A 185 -18.43 14.25 -14.76
C THR A 185 -19.35 13.55 -13.75
N LEU A 186 -18.94 12.38 -13.27
CA LEU A 186 -19.69 11.63 -12.24
C LEU A 186 -19.49 12.27 -10.87
N LEU A 187 -18.26 12.67 -10.51
CA LEU A 187 -17.98 13.37 -9.25
C LEU A 187 -18.76 14.65 -9.06
N ALA A 188 -19.02 15.39 -10.14
CA ALA A 188 -19.82 16.62 -10.08
C ALA A 188 -21.29 16.40 -9.65
N GLN A 189 -21.76 15.15 -9.61
CA GLN A 189 -23.13 14.79 -9.20
C GLN A 189 -23.16 14.23 -7.77
N VAL A 190 -22.01 13.87 -7.20
CA VAL A 190 -21.93 13.35 -5.84
C VAL A 190 -22.37 14.43 -4.86
N GLY A 191 -23.38 14.12 -4.07
CA GLY A 191 -23.89 14.95 -2.98
C GLY A 191 -23.31 14.52 -1.64
N ASN A 192 -23.77 15.20 -0.58
CA ASN A 192 -23.41 14.89 0.81
C ASN A 192 -24.64 14.63 1.71
N ASP A 193 -25.78 14.33 1.11
CA ASP A 193 -27.01 13.96 1.84
C ASP A 193 -26.96 12.48 2.26
N ASN A 194 -26.09 12.20 3.24
CA ASN A 194 -25.85 10.87 3.79
C ASN A 194 -25.50 10.95 5.29
N ALA A 195 -25.39 9.82 5.97
CA ALA A 195 -25.20 9.72 7.42
C ALA A 195 -23.92 10.40 7.94
N ALA A 196 -22.93 10.65 7.10
CA ALA A 196 -21.66 11.32 7.47
C ALA A 196 -21.60 12.79 6.99
N ALA A 197 -22.55 13.25 6.17
CA ALA A 197 -22.52 14.55 5.49
C ALA A 197 -21.25 14.74 4.64
N GLU A 198 -20.76 13.67 3.99
CA GLU A 198 -19.54 13.64 3.19
C GLU A 198 -19.84 13.32 1.72
N TYR A 199 -19.00 13.81 0.81
CA TYR A 199 -19.02 13.44 -0.60
C TYR A 199 -18.31 12.08 -0.76
N TYR A 200 -19.09 11.01 -0.87
CA TYR A 200 -18.55 9.66 -1.00
C TYR A 200 -18.09 9.37 -2.44
N LEU A 201 -16.84 9.00 -2.63
CA LEU A 201 -16.32 8.55 -3.93
C LEU A 201 -17.13 7.37 -4.52
N PRO A 202 -17.55 6.35 -3.75
CA PRO A 202 -18.35 5.23 -4.25
C PRO A 202 -19.65 5.62 -4.93
N ASP A 203 -20.21 6.79 -4.65
CA ASP A 203 -21.48 7.23 -5.26
C ASP A 203 -21.39 7.45 -6.77
N ILE A 204 -20.17 7.64 -7.33
CA ILE A 204 -19.97 7.70 -8.79
C ILE A 204 -20.47 6.43 -9.48
N VAL A 205 -20.39 5.26 -8.82
CA VAL A 205 -20.86 3.97 -9.32
C VAL A 205 -22.39 3.99 -9.49
N MET A 206 -23.09 4.56 -8.50
CA MET A 206 -24.57 4.68 -8.54
C MET A 206 -25.00 5.72 -9.58
N HIS A 207 -24.32 6.86 -9.68
CA HIS A 207 -24.59 7.85 -10.72
C HIS A 207 -24.34 7.33 -12.15
N ALA A 208 -23.36 6.43 -12.32
CA ALA A 208 -23.16 5.74 -13.60
C ALA A 208 -24.33 4.79 -13.90
N LEU A 209 -24.81 4.05 -12.89
CA LEU A 209 -25.94 3.14 -13.02
C LEU A 209 -27.25 3.89 -13.38
N ASP A 210 -27.52 5.05 -12.76
CA ASP A 210 -28.65 5.90 -13.08
C ASP A 210 -28.69 6.38 -14.56
N ARG A 211 -27.49 6.38 -15.19
CA ARG A 211 -27.32 6.66 -16.63
C ARG A 211 -27.33 5.39 -17.50
N GLY A 212 -27.72 4.25 -16.94
CA GLY A 212 -27.77 2.97 -17.63
C GLY A 212 -26.40 2.34 -17.90
N ARG A 213 -25.34 2.77 -17.19
CA ARG A 213 -23.97 2.24 -17.32
C ARG A 213 -23.57 1.48 -16.06
N VAL A 214 -23.34 0.19 -16.21
CA VAL A 214 -23.06 -0.71 -15.07
C VAL A 214 -21.56 -0.78 -14.81
N SER A 215 -21.14 -0.46 -13.59
CA SER A 215 -19.76 -0.62 -13.14
C SER A 215 -19.46 -2.07 -12.75
N ALA A 216 -18.18 -2.41 -12.76
CA ALA A 216 -17.70 -3.75 -12.44
C ALA A 216 -16.85 -3.77 -11.15
N PHE A 217 -16.56 -4.95 -10.66
CA PHE A 217 -15.60 -5.15 -9.59
C PHE A 217 -14.65 -6.31 -9.91
N ILE A 218 -13.50 -6.31 -9.29
CA ILE A 218 -12.62 -7.46 -9.16
C ILE A 218 -12.32 -7.69 -7.69
N GLU A 219 -11.90 -8.90 -7.33
CA GLU A 219 -11.57 -9.24 -5.95
C GLU A 219 -10.06 -9.45 -5.76
N THR A 220 -9.58 -9.11 -4.56
CA THR A 220 -8.22 -9.43 -4.11
C THR A 220 -8.23 -9.95 -2.67
N ALA A 221 -7.06 -10.41 -2.20
CA ALA A 221 -6.91 -10.88 -0.82
C ALA A 221 -7.07 -9.73 0.18
N ALA A 222 -7.77 -9.97 1.29
CA ALA A 222 -8.03 -8.96 2.31
C ALA A 222 -6.74 -8.31 2.86
N ALA A 223 -5.67 -9.08 3.00
CA ALA A 223 -4.37 -8.58 3.45
C ALA A 223 -3.77 -7.50 2.54
N GLU A 224 -4.03 -7.59 1.22
CA GLU A 224 -3.51 -6.63 0.24
C GLU A 224 -4.18 -5.26 0.34
N VAL A 225 -5.44 -5.23 0.75
CA VAL A 225 -6.24 -4.00 0.90
C VAL A 225 -6.48 -3.60 2.35
N ALA A 226 -5.69 -4.15 3.27
CA ALA A 226 -5.77 -3.80 4.68
C ALA A 226 -5.36 -2.34 4.89
N GLY A 227 -6.30 -1.51 5.35
CA GLY A 227 -6.07 -0.12 5.68
C GLY A 227 -5.52 0.05 7.10
N VAL A 228 -4.68 1.06 7.29
CA VAL A 228 -4.06 1.38 8.57
C VAL A 228 -4.60 2.68 9.13
N ASN A 229 -5.35 2.59 10.22
CA ASN A 229 -5.92 3.75 10.93
C ASN A 229 -5.50 3.83 12.41
N SER A 230 -4.87 2.76 12.92
CA SER A 230 -4.43 2.64 14.31
C SER A 230 -3.08 1.91 14.39
N ARG A 231 -2.43 2.01 15.56
CA ARG A 231 -1.17 1.27 15.82
C ARG A 231 -1.34 -0.24 15.78
N ALA A 232 -2.52 -0.75 16.17
CA ALA A 232 -2.81 -2.18 16.10
C ALA A 232 -2.93 -2.66 14.65
N GLU A 233 -3.63 -1.90 13.80
CA GLU A 233 -3.71 -2.20 12.36
C GLU A 233 -2.34 -2.06 11.68
N LEU A 234 -1.53 -1.07 12.07
CA LEU A 234 -0.14 -0.94 11.60
C LEU A 234 0.67 -2.21 11.91
N ALA A 235 0.59 -2.71 13.15
CA ALA A 235 1.28 -3.94 13.54
C ALA A 235 0.78 -5.17 12.76
N ALA A 236 -0.53 -5.25 12.47
CA ALA A 236 -1.09 -6.32 11.66
C ALA A 236 -0.58 -6.29 10.21
N VAL A 237 -0.55 -5.11 9.59
CA VAL A 237 -0.04 -4.92 8.22
C VAL A 237 1.47 -5.19 8.15
N GLU A 238 2.24 -4.76 9.17
CA GLU A 238 3.65 -5.12 9.31
C GLU A 238 3.83 -6.64 9.34
N ALA A 239 3.03 -7.35 10.13
CA ALA A 239 3.11 -8.81 10.23
C ALA A 239 2.83 -9.50 8.89
N TYR A 240 1.85 -9.00 8.10
CA TYR A 240 1.59 -9.51 6.73
C TYR A 240 2.78 -9.30 5.80
N TRP A 241 3.37 -8.10 5.84
CA TRP A 241 4.53 -7.78 5.01
C TRP A 241 5.72 -8.70 5.37
N GLN A 242 6.02 -8.84 6.66
CA GLN A 242 7.12 -9.67 7.16
C GLN A 242 6.91 -11.15 6.79
N ALA A 243 5.69 -11.68 6.92
CA ALA A 243 5.38 -13.05 6.54
C ALA A 243 5.63 -13.30 5.04
N ALA A 244 5.18 -12.39 4.17
CA ALA A 244 5.41 -12.47 2.74
C ALA A 244 6.91 -12.41 2.39
N ARG A 245 7.64 -11.48 3.03
CA ARG A 245 9.08 -11.32 2.80
C ARG A 245 9.90 -12.54 3.21
N ARG A 246 9.57 -13.17 4.33
CA ARG A 246 10.23 -14.42 4.76
C ARG A 246 10.03 -15.54 3.75
N ILE A 247 8.81 -15.70 3.22
CA ILE A 247 8.53 -16.71 2.18
C ILE A 247 9.36 -16.42 0.93
N GLU A 248 9.41 -15.18 0.48
CA GLU A 248 10.21 -14.76 -0.68
C GLU A 248 11.70 -15.10 -0.49
N VAL A 249 12.27 -14.73 0.65
CA VAL A 249 13.69 -14.98 0.99
C VAL A 249 13.99 -16.48 1.02
N MET A 250 13.11 -17.30 1.62
CA MET A 250 13.28 -18.76 1.62
C MET A 250 13.14 -19.35 0.22
N THR A 251 12.20 -18.87 -0.57
CA THR A 251 12.00 -19.32 -1.96
C THR A 251 13.20 -18.96 -2.84
N SER A 252 13.90 -17.87 -2.52
CA SER A 252 15.13 -17.45 -3.22
C SER A 252 16.38 -18.24 -2.80
N GLY A 253 16.26 -19.19 -1.86
CA GLY A 253 17.32 -20.13 -1.49
C GLY A 253 18.04 -19.84 -0.19
N ALA A 254 17.48 -19.01 0.70
CA ALA A 254 17.98 -18.85 2.05
C ALA A 254 17.29 -19.80 3.03
N THR A 255 17.97 -20.17 4.11
CA THR A 255 17.43 -20.96 5.21
C THR A 255 17.18 -20.07 6.43
N LEU A 256 15.93 -19.98 6.86
CA LEU A 256 15.53 -19.36 8.13
C LEU A 256 15.16 -20.46 9.11
N ILE A 257 15.91 -20.60 10.21
CA ILE A 257 15.70 -21.72 11.17
C ILE A 257 14.38 -21.56 11.92
N VAL A 258 14.06 -20.32 12.34
CA VAL A 258 12.79 -19.95 12.98
C VAL A 258 12.29 -18.67 12.28
N PRO A 259 11.61 -18.80 11.12
CA PRO A 259 11.31 -17.66 10.24
C PRO A 259 10.61 -16.49 10.94
N GLU A 260 9.66 -16.77 11.83
CA GLU A 260 8.87 -15.76 12.54
C GLU A 260 9.69 -14.83 13.44
N THR A 261 10.92 -15.21 13.76
CA THR A 261 11.83 -14.42 14.61
C THR A 261 12.85 -13.60 13.83
N VAL A 262 12.81 -13.66 12.51
CA VAL A 262 13.69 -12.86 11.64
C VAL A 262 12.91 -11.67 11.10
N TRP A 263 13.43 -10.48 11.32
CA TRP A 263 12.83 -9.22 10.93
C TRP A 263 13.61 -8.57 9.79
N PHE A 264 12.96 -8.25 8.68
CA PHE A 264 13.56 -7.66 7.49
C PHE A 264 13.15 -6.19 7.33
N ALA A 265 14.10 -5.33 6.97
CA ALA A 265 13.78 -4.05 6.37
C ALA A 265 13.36 -4.23 4.90
N TRP A 266 12.66 -3.24 4.37
CA TRP A 266 12.10 -3.25 3.02
C TRP A 266 13.13 -3.47 1.91
N ASP A 267 14.37 -3.02 2.12
CA ASP A 267 15.48 -3.04 1.16
C ASP A 267 16.54 -4.11 1.45
N THR A 268 16.31 -4.97 2.45
CA THR A 268 17.27 -6.05 2.78
C THR A 268 17.46 -6.99 1.61
N GLN A 269 18.68 -7.17 1.17
CA GLN A 269 19.06 -8.12 0.11
C GLN A 269 19.70 -9.36 0.71
N VAL A 270 19.24 -10.53 0.26
CA VAL A 270 19.72 -11.82 0.79
C VAL A 270 20.10 -12.73 -0.38
N GLY A 271 21.37 -13.18 -0.38
CA GLY A 271 21.91 -14.11 -1.37
C GLY A 271 21.45 -15.56 -1.15
N ARG A 272 21.93 -16.46 -1.99
CA ARG A 272 21.63 -17.90 -1.92
C ARG A 272 22.48 -18.62 -0.87
N ASP A 273 21.95 -19.72 -0.35
CA ASP A 273 22.59 -20.52 0.69
C ASP A 273 22.93 -19.72 1.97
N VAL A 274 22.24 -18.60 2.19
CA VAL A 274 22.35 -17.83 3.43
C VAL A 274 21.60 -18.58 4.54
N VAL A 275 22.20 -18.62 5.73
CA VAL A 275 21.59 -19.23 6.92
C VAL A 275 21.33 -18.16 7.95
N LEU A 276 20.06 -18.01 8.36
CA LEU A 276 19.61 -17.07 9.38
C LEU A 276 19.13 -17.83 10.61
N GLU A 277 19.83 -17.66 11.73
CA GLU A 277 19.44 -18.21 13.03
C GLU A 277 18.30 -17.37 13.66
N PRO A 278 17.71 -17.79 14.78
CA PRO A 278 16.59 -17.07 15.41
C PRO A 278 16.96 -15.67 15.94
N ASN A 279 15.92 -14.80 16.03
CA ASN A 279 16.00 -13.48 16.65
C ASN A 279 17.01 -12.54 15.99
N ILE A 280 16.90 -12.39 14.68
CA ILE A 280 17.73 -11.46 13.90
C ILE A 280 16.87 -10.28 13.49
N TYR A 281 17.44 -9.07 13.63
CA TYR A 281 16.85 -7.83 13.15
C TYR A 281 17.72 -7.20 12.06
N PHE A 282 17.14 -7.05 10.87
CA PHE A 282 17.72 -6.28 9.77
C PHE A 282 17.06 -4.91 9.69
N GLY A 283 17.81 -3.86 10.03
CA GLY A 283 17.47 -2.49 9.69
C GLY A 283 17.73 -2.18 8.21
N PRO A 284 17.39 -0.96 7.73
CA PRO A 284 17.59 -0.56 6.34
C PRO A 284 19.04 -0.67 5.87
N GLY A 285 19.24 -0.92 4.57
CA GLY A 285 20.53 -0.88 3.90
C GLY A 285 21.42 -2.12 4.13
N VAL A 286 20.84 -3.28 4.45
CA VAL A 286 21.63 -4.52 4.64
C VAL A 286 21.64 -5.37 3.37
N THR A 287 22.85 -5.78 2.97
CA THR A 287 23.08 -6.71 1.87
C THR A 287 23.89 -7.90 2.34
N LEU A 288 23.37 -9.11 2.15
CA LEU A 288 24.06 -10.38 2.42
C LEU A 288 24.38 -11.06 1.09
N ALA A 289 25.67 -11.32 0.85
CA ALA A 289 26.11 -12.15 -0.28
C ALA A 289 25.77 -13.64 -0.03
N ASP A 290 26.07 -14.49 -1.03
CA ASP A 290 25.82 -15.93 -0.93
C ASP A 290 26.59 -16.58 0.24
N LYS A 291 26.01 -17.62 0.83
CA LYS A 291 26.61 -18.47 1.86
C LYS A 291 26.98 -17.75 3.16
N VAL A 292 26.38 -16.59 3.42
CA VAL A 292 26.55 -15.88 4.69
C VAL A 292 25.77 -16.61 5.79
N THR A 293 26.33 -16.67 6.98
CA THR A 293 25.64 -17.15 8.19
C THR A 293 25.50 -16.01 9.18
N ILE A 294 24.26 -15.67 9.54
CA ILE A 294 23.96 -14.74 10.63
C ILE A 294 23.44 -15.55 11.82
N ARG A 295 24.19 -15.49 12.91
CA ARG A 295 23.86 -16.20 14.14
C ARG A 295 22.88 -15.43 14.99
N ALA A 296 22.22 -16.14 15.89
CA ALA A 296 21.11 -15.64 16.70
C ALA A 296 21.41 -14.33 17.45
N PHE A 297 20.35 -13.56 17.70
CA PHE A 297 20.38 -12.29 18.45
C PHE A 297 21.30 -11.22 17.85
N SER A 298 21.45 -11.21 16.54
CA SER A 298 22.26 -10.20 15.83
C SER A 298 21.37 -9.07 15.27
N HIS A 299 21.90 -7.84 15.31
CA HIS A 299 21.27 -6.65 14.78
C HIS A 299 22.17 -6.00 13.74
N LEU A 300 21.71 -5.93 12.51
CA LEU A 300 22.43 -5.36 11.37
C LEU A 300 21.67 -4.19 10.77
N GLU A 301 22.39 -3.13 10.44
CA GLU A 301 21.86 -1.94 9.78
C GLU A 301 22.93 -1.32 8.88
N GLY A 302 22.58 -0.93 7.64
CA GLY A 302 23.49 -0.27 6.71
C GLY A 302 24.80 -1.03 6.49
N ALA A 303 24.76 -2.36 6.41
CA ALA A 303 25.93 -3.23 6.39
C ALA A 303 25.97 -4.11 5.14
N THR A 304 27.14 -4.26 4.55
CA THR A 304 27.39 -5.16 3.43
C THR A 304 28.24 -6.34 3.89
N ILE A 305 27.73 -7.56 3.71
CA ILE A 305 28.34 -8.78 4.22
C ILE A 305 28.81 -9.64 3.04
N GLY A 306 30.12 -9.86 2.95
CA GLY A 306 30.77 -10.62 1.89
C GLY A 306 30.46 -12.11 1.94
N LYS A 307 30.66 -12.77 0.80
CA LYS A 307 30.34 -14.19 0.61
C LYS A 307 30.99 -15.10 1.65
N GLY A 308 30.19 -15.98 2.24
CA GLY A 308 30.64 -16.97 3.21
C GLY A 308 31.10 -16.39 4.54
N ALA A 309 30.81 -15.13 4.83
CA ALA A 309 31.11 -14.55 6.13
C ALA A 309 30.14 -15.07 7.23
N GLU A 310 30.62 -15.10 8.46
CA GLU A 310 29.87 -15.50 9.65
C GLU A 310 29.79 -14.32 10.63
N VAL A 311 28.58 -14.01 11.13
CA VAL A 311 28.33 -12.88 12.03
C VAL A 311 27.57 -13.34 13.27
N GLY A 312 28.09 -13.00 14.45
CA GLY A 312 27.45 -13.27 15.71
C GLY A 312 27.82 -14.61 16.38
N PRO A 313 27.05 -15.05 17.38
CA PRO A 313 25.80 -14.47 17.88
C PRO A 313 25.99 -13.15 18.65
N PHE A 314 24.88 -12.45 18.95
CA PHE A 314 24.89 -11.18 19.70
C PHE A 314 25.82 -10.11 19.07
N ALA A 315 25.86 -10.03 17.74
CA ALA A 315 26.65 -9.02 17.03
C ALA A 315 25.77 -7.81 16.65
N ARG A 316 26.39 -6.62 16.69
CA ARG A 316 25.77 -5.40 16.19
C ARG A 316 26.61 -4.80 15.07
N LEU A 317 26.07 -4.77 13.86
CA LEU A 317 26.70 -4.09 12.72
C LEU A 317 25.94 -2.81 12.43
N ARG A 318 26.67 -1.69 12.46
CA ARG A 318 26.12 -0.34 12.25
C ARG A 318 26.40 0.16 10.83
N PRO A 319 25.67 1.22 10.39
CA PRO A 319 25.82 1.79 9.05
C PRO A 319 27.27 2.08 8.67
N GLY A 320 27.62 1.69 7.44
CA GLY A 320 28.97 1.81 6.88
C GLY A 320 29.91 0.64 7.22
N THR A 321 29.39 -0.45 7.76
CA THR A 321 30.16 -1.69 7.95
C THR A 321 30.23 -2.47 6.65
N VAL A 322 31.44 -2.86 6.23
CA VAL A 322 31.67 -3.76 5.10
C VAL A 322 32.53 -4.93 5.58
N LEU A 323 31.98 -6.14 5.54
CA LEU A 323 32.72 -7.37 5.84
C LEU A 323 33.16 -8.05 4.54
N GLY A 324 34.43 -8.35 4.43
CA GLY A 324 34.98 -9.11 3.32
C GLY A 324 34.53 -10.57 3.25
N GLU A 325 34.91 -11.27 2.18
CA GLU A 325 34.60 -12.69 2.04
C GLU A 325 35.17 -13.51 3.19
N LYS A 326 34.36 -14.46 3.69
CA LYS A 326 34.72 -15.38 4.79
C LYS A 326 35.14 -14.69 6.08
N ALA A 327 34.88 -13.40 6.23
CA ALA A 327 35.11 -12.69 7.49
C ALA A 327 34.31 -13.33 8.63
N LYS A 328 34.92 -13.32 9.83
CA LYS A 328 34.25 -13.86 11.04
C LYS A 328 34.15 -12.78 12.10
N VAL A 329 32.94 -12.50 12.52
CA VAL A 329 32.60 -11.61 13.63
C VAL A 329 32.06 -12.46 14.77
N GLY A 330 32.73 -12.46 15.90
CA GLY A 330 32.35 -13.24 17.08
C GLY A 330 31.18 -12.62 17.86
N ASN A 331 30.93 -13.21 19.02
CA ASN A 331 29.87 -12.77 19.93
C ASN A 331 30.23 -11.46 20.67
N PHE A 332 29.19 -10.67 21.00
CA PHE A 332 29.30 -9.39 21.72
C PHE A 332 30.22 -8.36 21.04
N VAL A 333 30.25 -8.36 19.72
CA VAL A 333 31.03 -7.43 18.92
C VAL A 333 30.13 -6.36 18.32
N GLU A 334 30.51 -5.09 18.48
CA GLU A 334 29.93 -3.97 17.72
C GLU A 334 30.93 -3.47 16.69
N ILE A 335 30.47 -3.31 15.43
CA ILE A 335 31.27 -2.76 14.33
C ILE A 335 30.59 -1.53 13.76
N LYS A 336 31.36 -0.47 13.50
CA LYS A 336 30.87 0.80 12.94
C LYS A 336 31.91 1.36 11.95
N LYS A 337 31.45 1.69 10.72
CA LYS A 337 32.27 2.35 9.69
C LYS A 337 33.65 1.70 9.50
N THR A 338 33.67 0.42 9.26
CA THR A 338 34.89 -0.37 9.11
C THR A 338 34.79 -1.28 7.90
N THR A 339 35.92 -1.45 7.20
CA THR A 339 36.08 -2.38 6.09
C THR A 339 37.03 -3.50 6.50
#